data_8c9dc6d2802b0145bd73d57fca4652be
#
_entry.id   8c9dc6d2802b0145bd73d57fca4652be
#
_cell.length_a   1.000
_cell.length_b   1.000
_cell.length_c   1.000
_cell.angle_alpha   90.00
_cell.angle_beta   90.00
_cell.angle_gamma   90.00
#
_symmetry.space_group_name_H-M   'P 1'
#
loop_
_entity.id
_entity.type
_entity.pdbx_description
1 polymer ?
#
loop_
_entity_poly.entity_id
_entity_poly.type
_entity_poly.pdbx_seq_one_letter_code
_entity_poly.pdbx_strand_id
1 'polypeptide(L)'
;MRIRNVHVAVATLLFVITLFCPLHGNAQAAVPHSSHVVLVIDENTSYSTTLAQMPWLVGQGAANGHTSNFTSNTPGSAMDYFWLASGSCHSSVNCTLPAGTHDFVCDGNGCQNPITDDNIFREMNNRGISWKVYAQSYAAAGGTVTTPDDFANGTHYYRRHNGATWYSDILSNVANSQARIVDFSQFATDLANNALPQFTIIAPNGLNDAHDTGAGPADAFLKANLPSLLAKPYFQPGGDGLLIITFDNGDADLAGLVYTALIGPNVIPHKVSNVAYKHENTLRTILDALAIPVHFGATANAAPMADFFAGYVTVTSPAQNAITTRQVPVAASATEAGAQIYQIQIWDKTTGQKLAESAPNTSSIQQTATLSPGTHQLVVEDIAAGNFQTLHQALVTVTAYADGVNITSPLANATFGPGVQVNAFASESAAQIYQLQVWDSTTGQKMGETAPGTSSINQTFTFAPGAHQLVIEDISTGTFQVLHKSIVNINVVADGVSILSPLPNSTSAQQVVVNASARESAASIYQLQVWDNTTGKKLGESAPGSAIINQTFLLPSGTHQIIVEDIATGTFQVLHQASVTVHVP
;
A
#
# COMPACT_ATOMS: atom_id res chain seq x y z
N MET A 1 12.25 -76.32 36.61
CA MET A 1 11.74 -75.05 37.15
C MET A 1 12.61 -73.94 36.56
N ARG A 2 12.11 -73.25 35.49
CA ARG A 2 12.87 -72.22 34.76
C ARG A 2 12.37 -70.84 35.22
N ILE A 3 13.27 -70.08 35.80
CA ILE A 3 13.00 -68.69 36.22
C ILE A 3 13.29 -67.78 35.02
N ARG A 4 12.30 -67.02 34.57
CA ARG A 4 12.42 -66.01 33.54
C ARG A 4 12.84 -64.68 34.16
N ASN A 5 13.99 -64.18 33.72
CA ASN A 5 14.45 -62.83 34.03
C ASN A 5 13.63 -61.79 33.20
N VAL A 6 12.99 -60.88 33.89
CA VAL A 6 12.34 -59.70 33.31
C VAL A 6 13.36 -58.57 33.41
N HIS A 7 13.83 -58.06 32.28
CA HIS A 7 14.64 -56.84 32.20
C HIS A 7 13.71 -55.64 32.13
N VAL A 8 13.74 -54.81 33.16
CA VAL A 8 13.13 -53.49 33.17
C VAL A 8 14.13 -52.51 32.59
N ALA A 9 13.83 -51.97 31.43
CA ALA A 9 14.59 -50.89 30.81
C ALA A 9 14.13 -49.55 31.42
N VAL A 10 14.99 -48.93 32.20
CA VAL A 10 14.77 -47.54 32.67
C VAL A 10 15.27 -46.59 31.60
N ALA A 11 14.34 -45.93 30.94
CA ALA A 11 14.66 -44.84 30.01
C ALA A 11 14.94 -43.56 30.79
N THR A 12 16.19 -43.16 30.84
CA THR A 12 16.61 -41.89 31.43
C THR A 12 16.35 -40.77 30.42
N LEU A 13 15.35 -39.95 30.68
CA LEU A 13 15.02 -38.77 29.88
C LEU A 13 16.01 -37.65 30.30
N LEU A 14 17.01 -37.39 29.45
CA LEU A 14 17.90 -36.25 29.61
C LEU A 14 17.13 -34.97 29.21
N PHE A 15 16.74 -34.18 30.20
CA PHE A 15 16.25 -32.81 29.98
C PHE A 15 17.46 -31.91 29.74
N VAL A 16 17.74 -31.56 28.49
CA VAL A 16 18.70 -30.50 28.15
C VAL A 16 18.02 -29.17 28.41
N ILE A 17 18.29 -28.59 29.58
CA ILE A 17 17.97 -27.20 29.88
C ILE A 17 18.97 -26.33 29.10
N THR A 18 18.62 -25.85 27.94
CA THR A 18 19.33 -24.74 27.29
C THR A 18 19.07 -23.48 28.11
N LEU A 19 20.05 -23.09 28.93
CA LEU A 19 20.09 -21.76 29.52
C LEU A 19 20.17 -20.74 28.36
N PHE A 20 19.04 -20.15 28.00
CA PHE A 20 19.04 -18.91 27.25
C PHE A 20 19.59 -17.83 28.19
N CYS A 21 20.87 -17.54 28.08
CA CYS A 21 21.45 -16.31 28.59
C CYS A 21 20.85 -15.17 27.73
N PRO A 22 20.06 -14.24 28.29
CA PRO A 22 19.65 -13.08 27.54
C PRO A 22 20.93 -12.27 27.28
N LEU A 23 21.40 -12.27 26.05
CA LEU A 23 22.32 -11.26 25.57
C LEU A 23 21.61 -9.91 25.78
N HIS A 24 21.99 -9.22 26.85
CA HIS A 24 21.68 -7.81 26.99
C HIS A 24 22.52 -7.07 25.92
N GLY A 25 22.10 -7.17 24.67
CA GLY A 25 22.47 -6.18 23.70
C GLY A 25 21.83 -4.87 24.18
N ASN A 26 22.62 -3.83 24.35
CA ASN A 26 22.09 -2.47 24.48
C ASN A 26 21.08 -2.30 23.35
N ALA A 27 19.80 -2.15 23.68
CA ALA A 27 18.79 -1.87 22.68
C ALA A 27 19.20 -0.54 22.04
N GLN A 28 19.77 -0.60 20.85
CA GLN A 28 20.06 0.58 20.05
C GLN A 28 18.70 1.24 19.81
N ALA A 29 18.61 2.55 20.05
CA ALA A 29 17.40 3.30 19.77
C ALA A 29 16.95 2.93 18.36
N ALA A 30 15.70 2.53 18.20
CA ALA A 30 15.16 2.18 16.89
C ALA A 30 14.48 3.43 16.30
N VAL A 31 14.21 3.42 15.02
CA VAL A 31 13.46 4.48 14.34
C VAL A 31 11.97 4.25 14.62
N PRO A 32 11.23 5.26 15.11
CA PRO A 32 9.79 5.13 15.30
C PRO A 32 9.08 4.88 13.97
N HIS A 33 7.99 4.09 14.01
CA HIS A 33 7.11 3.97 12.85
C HIS A 33 6.51 5.32 12.50
N SER A 34 6.42 5.61 11.20
CA SER A 34 5.82 6.83 10.66
C SER A 34 4.76 6.50 9.63
N SER A 35 3.55 7.00 9.82
CA SER A 35 2.45 6.84 8.85
C SER A 35 2.69 7.65 7.57
N HIS A 36 3.49 8.72 7.67
CA HIS A 36 3.88 9.57 6.55
C HIS A 36 5.36 9.94 6.65
N VAL A 37 6.15 9.47 5.71
CA VAL A 37 7.55 9.86 5.54
C VAL A 37 7.64 10.74 4.30
N VAL A 38 8.22 11.92 4.45
CA VAL A 38 8.47 12.86 3.34
C VAL A 38 9.97 13.09 3.20
N LEU A 39 10.48 12.91 1.99
CA LEU A 39 11.86 13.18 1.64
C LEU A 39 11.90 14.34 0.65
N VAL A 40 12.67 15.37 0.97
CA VAL A 40 13.04 16.45 0.03
C VAL A 40 14.53 16.33 -0.23
N ILE A 41 14.89 16.35 -1.51
CA ILE A 41 16.28 16.30 -1.93
C ILE A 41 16.55 17.57 -2.72
N ASP A 42 17.42 18.41 -2.19
CA ASP A 42 17.96 19.59 -2.86
C ASP A 42 19.38 19.29 -3.38
N GLU A 43 19.97 20.20 -4.17
CA GLU A 43 21.13 19.97 -5.00
C GLU A 43 22.35 20.80 -4.58
N ASN A 44 23.53 20.22 -4.82
CA ASN A 44 24.82 20.90 -4.89
C ASN A 44 25.08 21.98 -3.82
N THR A 45 24.73 21.71 -2.56
CA THR A 45 24.90 22.71 -1.49
C THR A 45 25.62 22.13 -0.28
N SER A 46 26.80 22.67 0.02
CA SER A 46 27.58 22.26 1.18
C SER A 46 26.90 22.64 2.51
N TYR A 47 27.29 21.97 3.58
CA TYR A 47 26.85 22.30 4.94
C TYR A 47 27.05 23.77 5.30
N SER A 48 28.23 24.35 4.94
CA SER A 48 28.55 25.74 5.22
C SER A 48 27.69 26.72 4.41
N THR A 49 27.43 26.41 3.14
CA THR A 49 26.59 27.21 2.26
C THR A 49 25.13 27.18 2.76
N THR A 50 24.62 26.01 3.18
CA THR A 50 23.30 25.90 3.81
C THR A 50 23.18 26.78 5.04
N LEU A 51 24.14 26.72 5.96
CA LEU A 51 24.14 27.56 7.17
C LEU A 51 24.10 29.05 6.85
N ALA A 52 24.78 29.47 5.78
CA ALA A 52 24.88 30.88 5.41
C ALA A 52 23.67 31.39 4.61
N GLN A 53 23.02 30.56 3.80
CA GLN A 53 22.08 31.02 2.76
C GLN A 53 20.66 30.43 2.87
N MET A 54 20.41 29.43 3.78
CA MET A 54 19.11 28.78 3.92
C MET A 54 18.53 28.98 5.34
N PRO A 55 18.16 30.19 5.71
CA PRO A 55 17.76 30.51 7.09
C PRO A 55 16.47 29.79 7.53
N TRP A 56 15.55 29.48 6.61
CA TRP A 56 14.33 28.75 6.97
C TRP A 56 14.67 27.27 7.29
N LEU A 57 15.43 26.60 6.41
CA LEU A 57 15.85 25.21 6.63
C LEU A 57 16.70 25.08 7.91
N VAL A 58 17.65 25.96 8.11
CA VAL A 58 18.49 26.00 9.33
C VAL A 58 17.63 26.20 10.57
N GLY A 59 16.62 27.09 10.50
CA GLY A 59 15.66 27.30 11.58
C GLY A 59 14.84 26.06 11.90
N GLN A 60 14.38 25.32 10.89
CA GLN A 60 13.66 24.07 11.07
C GLN A 60 14.57 22.98 11.70
N GLY A 61 15.78 22.82 11.19
CA GLY A 61 16.74 21.88 11.75
C GLY A 61 17.16 22.22 13.19
N ALA A 62 17.31 23.50 13.49
CA ALA A 62 17.62 23.97 14.85
C ALA A 62 16.46 23.75 15.84
N ALA A 63 15.21 23.85 15.38
CA ALA A 63 14.04 23.62 16.21
C ALA A 63 13.75 22.11 16.43
N ASN A 64 14.05 21.29 15.45
CA ASN A 64 13.84 19.83 15.47
C ASN A 64 15.19 19.10 15.62
N GLY A 65 15.76 18.62 14.51
CA GLY A 65 17.04 17.96 14.52
C GLY A 65 17.80 18.12 13.20
N HIS A 66 19.13 18.18 13.27
CA HIS A 66 19.98 18.19 12.08
C HIS A 66 21.32 17.48 12.33
N THR A 67 21.98 17.09 11.24
CA THR A 67 23.33 16.52 11.31
C THR A 67 24.39 17.60 11.19
N SER A 68 25.51 17.41 11.88
CA SER A 68 26.73 18.22 11.69
C SER A 68 27.84 17.41 10.99
N ASN A 69 27.59 16.13 10.69
CA ASN A 69 28.59 15.21 10.13
C ASN A 69 27.94 14.23 9.13
N PHE A 70 27.20 14.77 8.17
CA PHE A 70 26.62 14.00 7.07
C PHE A 70 27.42 14.25 5.80
N THR A 71 27.93 13.19 5.19
CA THR A 71 28.74 13.29 3.97
C THR A 71 28.02 12.59 2.83
N SER A 72 27.85 13.26 1.69
CA SER A 72 27.36 12.63 0.45
C SER A 72 28.30 11.52 -0.01
N ASN A 73 27.79 10.58 -0.82
CA ASN A 73 28.54 9.37 -1.15
C ASN A 73 29.47 9.54 -2.34
N THR A 74 28.99 10.18 -3.40
CA THR A 74 29.67 10.27 -4.69
C THR A 74 29.58 11.68 -5.26
N PRO A 75 30.49 12.12 -6.10
CA PRO A 75 30.25 13.28 -6.94
C PRO A 75 29.26 12.91 -8.04
N GLY A 76 28.40 13.85 -8.43
CA GLY A 76 27.37 13.64 -9.44
C GLY A 76 25.99 13.28 -8.91
N SER A 77 24.96 14.06 -9.31
CA SER A 77 23.63 14.02 -8.72
C SER A 77 22.95 12.66 -8.83
N ALA A 78 22.82 12.07 -10.03
CA ALA A 78 22.05 10.84 -10.20
C ALA A 78 22.54 9.69 -9.30
N MET A 79 23.83 9.60 -9.04
CA MET A 79 24.39 8.52 -8.21
C MET A 79 23.97 8.66 -6.74
N ASP A 80 23.88 9.86 -6.21
CA ASP A 80 23.45 10.06 -4.83
C ASP A 80 21.94 9.86 -4.67
N TYR A 81 21.14 10.14 -5.71
CA TYR A 81 19.74 9.70 -5.76
C TYR A 81 19.60 8.17 -5.79
N PHE A 82 20.54 7.44 -6.41
CA PHE A 82 20.56 5.98 -6.34
C PHE A 82 20.92 5.49 -4.94
N TRP A 83 21.86 6.12 -4.25
CA TRP A 83 22.15 5.83 -2.85
C TRP A 83 20.92 6.00 -1.96
N LEU A 84 20.12 7.04 -2.20
CA LEU A 84 18.86 7.31 -1.48
C LEU A 84 17.73 6.36 -1.86
N ALA A 85 17.80 5.65 -2.99
CA ALA A 85 16.75 4.76 -3.46
C ALA A 85 17.08 3.27 -3.33
N SER A 86 18.35 2.87 -3.52
CA SER A 86 18.79 1.46 -3.51
C SER A 86 19.95 1.17 -2.55
N GLY A 87 20.49 2.19 -1.88
CA GLY A 87 21.65 2.01 -1.01
C GLY A 87 22.92 1.62 -1.79
N SER A 88 22.99 1.95 -3.06
CA SER A 88 24.17 1.73 -3.91
C SER A 88 24.18 2.71 -5.07
N CYS A 89 25.37 2.99 -5.60
CA CYS A 89 25.51 3.77 -6.83
C CYS A 89 25.34 2.93 -8.11
N HIS A 90 24.89 1.70 -7.98
CA HIS A 90 24.68 0.74 -9.03
C HIS A 90 25.94 0.17 -9.71
N SER A 91 26.02 -1.16 -9.84
CA SER A 91 27.20 -1.88 -10.35
C SER A 91 27.47 -1.71 -11.84
N SER A 92 26.50 -1.29 -12.65
CA SER A 92 26.70 -0.97 -14.07
C SER A 92 27.21 0.45 -14.30
N VAL A 93 27.28 1.27 -13.25
CA VAL A 93 27.79 2.62 -13.25
C VAL A 93 29.12 2.62 -12.54
N ASN A 94 30.13 3.29 -13.11
CA ASN A 94 31.40 3.43 -12.43
C ASN A 94 31.30 4.43 -11.28
N CYS A 95 31.06 3.93 -10.07
CA CYS A 95 30.97 4.72 -8.84
C CYS A 95 32.28 5.46 -8.47
N THR A 96 33.32 5.30 -9.23
CA THR A 96 34.62 5.92 -9.00
C THR A 96 34.92 6.97 -10.06
N LEU A 97 34.01 7.89 -10.31
CA LEU A 97 34.27 9.02 -11.20
C LEU A 97 35.32 9.93 -10.56
N PRO A 98 36.33 10.37 -11.34
CA PRO A 98 37.25 11.39 -10.86
C PRO A 98 36.52 12.68 -10.48
N ALA A 99 36.99 13.36 -9.43
CA ALA A 99 36.43 14.64 -9.02
C ALA A 99 36.37 15.62 -10.22
N GLY A 100 35.20 16.21 -10.46
CA GLY A 100 34.94 17.12 -11.58
C GLY A 100 34.52 16.46 -12.89
N THR A 101 34.24 15.14 -12.91
CA THR A 101 33.53 14.52 -14.01
C THR A 101 32.03 14.50 -13.72
N HIS A 102 31.25 15.00 -14.68
CA HIS A 102 29.81 14.99 -14.58
C HIS A 102 29.26 13.57 -14.72
N ASP A 103 28.10 13.41 -14.15
CA ASP A 103 27.27 12.26 -14.08
C ASP A 103 26.89 11.69 -15.45
N PHE A 104 27.49 10.60 -15.83
CA PHE A 104 27.36 10.02 -17.17
C PHE A 104 26.19 9.10 -17.34
N VAL A 105 25.46 8.80 -16.27
CA VAL A 105 24.56 7.68 -16.36
C VAL A 105 23.43 7.97 -17.31
N CYS A 106 23.10 9.23 -17.54
CA CYS A 106 21.87 9.53 -18.24
C CYS A 106 21.76 10.95 -18.79
N ASP A 107 22.85 11.56 -19.15
CA ASP A 107 22.80 12.83 -19.84
C ASP A 107 22.18 12.68 -21.24
N GLY A 108 20.95 13.14 -21.35
CA GLY A 108 20.29 13.57 -22.58
C GLY A 108 19.66 12.52 -23.45
N ASN A 109 20.09 11.28 -23.54
CA ASN A 109 19.50 10.32 -24.50
C ASN A 109 19.47 8.86 -24.05
N GLY A 110 19.25 8.67 -22.79
CA GLY A 110 18.81 7.36 -22.35
C GLY A 110 19.86 6.59 -21.56
N CYS A 111 19.57 6.41 -20.30
CA CYS A 111 20.00 5.19 -19.64
C CYS A 111 19.53 4.04 -20.48
N GLN A 112 20.41 3.47 -21.24
CA GLN A 112 20.11 2.38 -22.16
C GLN A 112 19.72 1.10 -21.40
N ASN A 113 20.07 1.02 -20.11
CA ASN A 113 19.80 -0.14 -19.27
C ASN A 113 19.11 0.30 -17.96
N PRO A 114 17.83 -0.03 -17.77
CA PRO A 114 17.15 0.19 -16.50
C PRO A 114 17.90 -0.48 -15.35
N ILE A 115 17.97 0.20 -14.19
CA ILE A 115 18.56 -0.36 -12.98
C ILE A 115 17.66 -1.51 -12.48
N THR A 116 18.26 -2.68 -12.26
CA THR A 116 17.56 -3.88 -11.79
C THR A 116 17.78 -4.16 -10.31
N ASP A 117 18.63 -3.39 -9.66
CA ASP A 117 18.95 -3.51 -8.24
C ASP A 117 17.69 -3.38 -7.38
N ASP A 118 17.71 -4.00 -6.21
CA ASP A 118 16.64 -3.85 -5.25
C ASP A 118 16.55 -2.39 -4.77
N ASN A 119 15.32 -1.92 -4.59
CA ASN A 119 15.08 -0.50 -4.32
C ASN A 119 13.82 -0.29 -3.49
N ILE A 120 13.73 0.87 -2.86
CA ILE A 120 12.61 1.21 -1.98
C ILE A 120 11.25 1.17 -2.71
N PHE A 121 11.18 1.55 -3.99
CA PHE A 121 9.92 1.58 -4.74
C PHE A 121 9.38 0.17 -4.99
N ARG A 122 10.26 -0.80 -5.28
CA ARG A 122 9.92 -2.23 -5.38
C ARG A 122 9.38 -2.75 -4.07
N GLU A 123 10.08 -2.48 -2.98
CA GLU A 123 9.68 -2.97 -1.65
C GLU A 123 8.35 -2.38 -1.18
N MET A 124 8.09 -1.11 -1.47
CA MET A 124 6.79 -0.50 -1.21
C MET A 124 5.68 -1.11 -2.06
N ASN A 125 5.92 -1.35 -3.35
CA ASN A 125 4.96 -2.01 -4.23
C ASN A 125 4.62 -3.43 -3.74
N ASN A 126 5.63 -4.20 -3.34
CA ASN A 126 5.46 -5.56 -2.82
C ASN A 126 4.61 -5.61 -1.53
N ARG A 127 4.62 -4.53 -0.75
CA ARG A 127 3.95 -4.43 0.56
C ARG A 127 2.66 -3.62 0.54
N GLY A 128 2.30 -3.06 -0.61
CA GLY A 128 1.12 -2.18 -0.71
C GLY A 128 1.29 -0.84 0.00
N ILE A 129 2.52 -0.42 0.30
CA ILE A 129 2.80 0.91 0.85
C ILE A 129 2.64 1.93 -0.27
N SER A 130 1.79 2.91 -0.03
CA SER A 130 1.54 3.97 -1.02
C SER A 130 2.72 4.95 -1.10
N TRP A 131 3.09 5.34 -2.34
CA TRP A 131 4.15 6.31 -2.55
C TRP A 131 3.90 7.19 -3.78
N LYS A 132 4.43 8.41 -3.77
CA LYS A 132 4.47 9.34 -4.90
C LYS A 132 5.75 10.16 -4.91
N VAL A 133 6.17 10.53 -6.13
CA VAL A 133 7.15 11.60 -6.38
C VAL A 133 6.39 12.78 -6.95
N TYR A 134 6.52 13.93 -6.31
CA TYR A 134 6.03 15.22 -6.78
C TYR A 134 7.21 15.99 -7.36
N ALA A 135 7.36 15.91 -8.69
CA ALA A 135 8.47 16.53 -9.39
C ALA A 135 8.05 17.86 -10.03
N GLN A 136 8.73 18.93 -9.67
CA GLN A 136 8.40 20.26 -10.20
C GLN A 136 8.75 20.37 -11.69
N SER A 137 7.88 21.02 -12.45
CA SER A 137 7.98 21.16 -13.91
C SER A 137 7.87 19.84 -14.70
N TYR A 138 7.56 18.73 -14.08
CA TYR A 138 7.46 17.42 -14.72
C TYR A 138 6.47 17.39 -15.89
N ALA A 139 5.26 17.94 -15.70
CA ALA A 139 4.25 17.99 -16.76
C ALA A 139 4.69 18.90 -17.92
N ALA A 140 5.31 20.04 -17.63
CA ALA A 140 5.78 20.98 -18.63
C ALA A 140 6.94 20.41 -19.48
N ALA A 141 7.79 19.57 -18.87
CA ALA A 141 8.89 18.89 -19.54
C ALA A 141 8.45 17.68 -20.38
N GLY A 142 7.21 17.23 -20.28
CA GLY A 142 6.67 16.10 -21.05
C GLY A 142 5.89 15.08 -20.24
N GLY A 143 6.03 15.04 -18.91
CA GLY A 143 5.18 14.30 -17.99
C GLY A 143 5.20 12.77 -18.14
N THR A 144 6.32 12.18 -18.61
CA THR A 144 6.49 10.73 -18.73
C THR A 144 7.68 10.25 -17.90
N VAL A 145 7.67 9.01 -17.47
CA VAL A 145 8.75 8.42 -16.66
C VAL A 145 10.11 8.38 -17.38
N THR A 146 10.11 8.63 -18.68
CA THR A 146 11.31 8.75 -19.52
C THR A 146 11.59 10.17 -19.98
N THR A 147 10.85 11.17 -19.49
CA THR A 147 11.10 12.58 -19.81
C THR A 147 12.55 12.90 -19.47
N PRO A 148 13.37 13.33 -20.45
CA PRO A 148 14.80 13.63 -20.24
C PRO A 148 14.97 14.91 -19.42
N ASP A 149 16.22 15.19 -19.06
CA ASP A 149 16.63 16.49 -18.53
C ASP A 149 16.33 17.58 -19.54
N ASP A 150 15.77 18.67 -19.07
CA ASP A 150 15.40 19.80 -19.92
C ASP A 150 16.31 21.02 -19.69
N PHE A 151 17.50 20.96 -20.27
CA PHE A 151 18.44 22.09 -20.30
C PHE A 151 18.07 23.15 -21.34
N ALA A 152 17.33 22.78 -22.40
CA ALA A 152 17.16 23.62 -23.59
C ALA A 152 15.81 24.39 -23.59
N ASN A 153 14.74 23.87 -23.02
CA ASN A 153 13.40 24.41 -23.17
C ASN A 153 12.93 25.26 -21.98
N GLY A 154 13.78 25.42 -20.97
CA GLY A 154 13.54 26.34 -19.86
C GLY A 154 12.55 25.84 -18.80
N THR A 155 12.22 24.54 -18.75
CA THR A 155 11.40 23.99 -17.67
C THR A 155 12.23 23.70 -16.42
N HIS A 156 13.55 23.52 -16.59
CA HIS A 156 14.49 23.16 -15.53
C HIS A 156 14.12 21.87 -14.79
N TYR A 157 13.32 20.97 -15.43
CA TYR A 157 13.12 19.63 -14.93
C TYR A 157 14.34 18.78 -15.24
N TYR A 158 14.88 18.13 -14.23
CA TYR A 158 15.99 17.20 -14.39
C TYR A 158 15.58 15.81 -13.95
N ARG A 159 15.59 14.84 -14.89
CA ARG A 159 15.29 13.45 -14.62
C ARG A 159 16.29 12.86 -13.61
N ARG A 160 17.54 13.32 -13.66
CA ARG A 160 18.60 12.91 -12.73
C ARG A 160 18.24 13.24 -11.27
N HIS A 161 17.41 14.26 -11.01
CA HIS A 161 16.93 14.62 -9.68
C HIS A 161 15.65 13.85 -9.29
N ASN A 162 15.26 12.83 -10.07
CA ASN A 162 14.13 11.98 -9.79
C ASN A 162 14.56 10.51 -9.76
N GLY A 163 15.06 10.06 -8.61
CA GLY A 163 15.62 8.73 -8.41
C GLY A 163 14.69 7.57 -8.78
N ALA A 164 13.37 7.78 -8.80
CA ALA A 164 12.42 6.73 -9.15
C ALA A 164 12.44 6.35 -10.64
N THR A 165 12.83 7.27 -11.53
CA THR A 165 12.67 7.10 -12.98
C THR A 165 13.70 6.17 -13.65
N TRP A 166 14.59 5.56 -12.87
CA TRP A 166 15.72 4.78 -13.38
C TRP A 166 15.55 3.27 -13.24
N TYR A 167 14.64 2.82 -12.39
CA TYR A 167 14.50 1.41 -12.05
C TYR A 167 13.59 0.65 -13.02
N SER A 168 13.97 -0.59 -13.32
CA SER A 168 13.22 -1.49 -14.22
C SER A 168 11.76 -1.67 -13.80
N ASP A 169 11.49 -1.72 -12.51
CA ASP A 169 10.14 -1.85 -11.95
C ASP A 169 9.23 -0.69 -12.33
N ILE A 170 9.81 0.50 -12.41
CA ILE A 170 9.11 1.74 -12.78
C ILE A 170 8.95 1.82 -14.29
N LEU A 171 10.01 1.52 -15.03
CA LEU A 171 10.06 1.64 -16.49
C LEU A 171 9.26 0.54 -17.20
N SER A 172 9.09 -0.64 -16.61
CA SER A 172 8.32 -1.74 -17.18
C SER A 172 6.80 -1.60 -16.97
N ASN A 173 6.34 -0.77 -16.05
CA ASN A 173 4.93 -0.55 -15.73
C ASN A 173 4.57 0.93 -15.79
N VAL A 174 4.68 1.52 -16.98
CA VAL A 174 4.53 2.96 -17.22
C VAL A 174 3.21 3.52 -16.71
N ALA A 175 2.08 2.83 -16.92
CA ALA A 175 0.77 3.32 -16.50
C ALA A 175 0.66 3.47 -14.96
N ASN A 176 1.14 2.50 -14.21
CA ASN A 176 1.16 2.56 -12.75
C ASN A 176 2.17 3.61 -12.24
N SER A 177 3.31 3.73 -12.91
CA SER A 177 4.36 4.65 -12.54
C SER A 177 3.97 6.11 -12.80
N GLN A 178 3.26 6.40 -13.89
CA GLN A 178 2.72 7.74 -14.18
C GLN A 178 1.66 8.19 -13.17
N ALA A 179 0.94 7.27 -12.54
CA ALA A 179 0.03 7.61 -11.44
C ALA A 179 0.75 7.97 -10.14
N ARG A 180 2.04 7.64 -10.03
CA ARG A 180 2.88 7.84 -8.83
C ARG A 180 3.97 8.89 -8.99
N ILE A 181 4.41 9.16 -10.22
CA ILE A 181 5.31 10.26 -10.53
C ILE A 181 4.48 11.35 -11.18
N VAL A 182 4.24 12.42 -10.44
CA VAL A 182 3.29 13.47 -10.81
C VAL A 182 3.95 14.85 -10.74
N ASP A 183 3.34 15.81 -11.43
CA ASP A 183 3.80 17.20 -11.32
C ASP A 183 3.57 17.74 -9.91
N PHE A 184 4.50 18.57 -9.43
CA PHE A 184 4.45 19.14 -8.08
C PHE A 184 3.18 19.94 -7.79
N SER A 185 2.50 20.48 -8.80
CA SER A 185 1.22 21.15 -8.63
C SER A 185 0.15 20.26 -7.99
N GLN A 186 0.27 18.92 -8.14
CA GLN A 186 -0.63 17.95 -7.50
C GLN A 186 -0.41 17.88 -5.97
N PHE A 187 0.76 18.25 -5.46
CA PHE A 187 1.08 18.16 -4.03
C PHE A 187 0.11 18.93 -3.15
N ALA A 188 -0.18 20.19 -3.52
CA ALA A 188 -1.12 21.01 -2.75
C ALA A 188 -2.55 20.43 -2.74
N THR A 189 -2.97 19.83 -3.85
CA THR A 189 -4.28 19.17 -3.98
C THR A 189 -4.36 17.92 -3.09
N ASP A 190 -3.36 17.04 -3.16
CA ASP A 190 -3.32 15.82 -2.35
C ASP A 190 -3.21 16.16 -0.85
N LEU A 191 -2.41 17.18 -0.52
CA LEU A 191 -2.28 17.66 0.85
C LEU A 191 -3.62 18.19 1.39
N ALA A 192 -4.33 19.01 0.61
CA ALA A 192 -5.64 19.57 1.01
C ALA A 192 -6.68 18.46 1.25
N ASN A 193 -6.66 17.45 0.42
CA ASN A 193 -7.60 16.31 0.47
C ASN A 193 -7.19 15.20 1.47
N ASN A 194 -6.12 15.38 2.24
CA ASN A 194 -5.51 14.34 3.10
C ASN A 194 -5.21 13.04 2.33
N ALA A 195 -4.75 13.18 1.10
CA ALA A 195 -4.46 12.09 0.16
C ALA A 195 -2.95 11.91 -0.10
N LEU A 196 -2.10 12.48 0.75
CA LEU A 196 -0.66 12.20 0.66
C LEU A 196 -0.41 10.71 0.91
N PRO A 197 0.49 10.09 0.14
CA PRO A 197 0.87 8.69 0.35
C PRO A 197 1.73 8.54 1.63
N GLN A 198 1.93 7.29 2.04
CA GLN A 198 2.78 6.94 3.18
C GLN A 198 4.24 7.35 2.95
N PHE A 199 4.72 7.29 1.70
CA PHE A 199 6.02 7.82 1.32
C PHE A 199 5.89 8.86 0.20
N THR A 200 6.42 10.04 0.46
CA THR A 200 6.41 11.18 -0.47
C THR A 200 7.84 11.61 -0.75
N ILE A 201 8.18 11.75 -2.03
CA ILE A 201 9.39 12.46 -2.45
C ILE A 201 8.96 13.79 -3.08
N ILE A 202 9.59 14.87 -2.66
CA ILE A 202 9.47 16.18 -3.31
C ILE A 202 10.80 16.43 -4.02
N ALA A 203 10.74 16.56 -5.35
CA ALA A 203 11.86 16.87 -6.22
C ALA A 203 11.60 18.26 -6.83
N PRO A 204 12.16 19.34 -6.28
CA PRO A 204 12.09 20.67 -6.89
C PRO A 204 12.78 20.66 -8.25
N ASN A 205 12.52 21.66 -9.10
CA ASN A 205 13.25 21.82 -10.34
C ASN A 205 14.56 22.59 -10.12
N GLY A 206 15.45 22.62 -11.11
CA GLY A 206 16.76 23.26 -11.01
C GLY A 206 16.74 24.72 -10.55
N LEU A 207 15.62 25.43 -10.72
CA LEU A 207 15.48 26.79 -10.20
C LEU A 207 15.23 26.84 -8.68
N ASN A 208 14.76 25.75 -8.09
CA ASN A 208 14.26 25.70 -6.72
C ASN A 208 14.91 24.61 -5.85
N ASP A 209 15.84 23.82 -6.40
CA ASP A 209 16.62 22.80 -5.69
C ASP A 209 18.05 23.21 -5.37
N ALA A 210 18.43 24.44 -5.69
CA ALA A 210 19.76 25.04 -5.62
C ALA A 210 20.70 24.74 -6.81
N HIS A 211 20.37 23.87 -7.75
CA HIS A 211 21.24 23.53 -8.88
C HIS A 211 21.56 24.73 -9.78
N ASP A 212 20.52 25.41 -10.30
CA ASP A 212 20.72 26.50 -11.30
C ASP A 212 20.84 27.89 -10.66
N THR A 213 20.27 28.08 -9.47
CA THR A 213 20.10 29.41 -8.87
C THR A 213 20.72 29.55 -7.48
N GLY A 214 21.23 28.45 -6.91
CA GLY A 214 21.84 28.39 -5.60
C GLY A 214 20.87 28.29 -4.42
N ALA A 215 21.41 28.27 -3.22
CA ALA A 215 20.71 27.87 -1.98
C ALA A 215 19.56 28.82 -1.55
N GLY A 216 19.64 30.12 -1.84
CA GLY A 216 18.61 31.07 -1.44
C GLY A 216 17.23 30.83 -2.04
N PRO A 217 17.10 30.66 -3.36
CA PRO A 217 15.85 30.23 -4.00
C PRO A 217 15.32 28.87 -3.51
N ALA A 218 16.18 27.89 -3.23
CA ALA A 218 15.80 26.62 -2.65
C ALA A 218 15.18 26.80 -1.25
N ASP A 219 15.79 27.59 -0.37
CA ASP A 219 15.22 27.93 0.94
C ASP A 219 13.85 28.61 0.82
N ALA A 220 13.72 29.53 -0.15
CA ALA A 220 12.44 30.19 -0.42
C ALA A 220 11.36 29.21 -0.88
N PHE A 221 11.70 28.22 -1.71
CA PHE A 221 10.79 27.15 -2.13
C PHE A 221 10.34 26.30 -0.94
N LEU A 222 11.25 25.84 -0.11
CA LEU A 222 10.95 25.06 1.10
C LEU A 222 10.02 25.86 2.02
N LYS A 223 10.35 27.13 2.28
CA LYS A 223 9.57 28.05 3.11
C LYS A 223 8.15 28.28 2.58
N ALA A 224 7.98 28.31 1.27
CA ALA A 224 6.67 28.55 0.66
C ALA A 224 5.76 27.30 0.70
N ASN A 225 6.31 26.10 0.59
CA ASN A 225 5.55 24.89 0.31
C ASN A 225 5.39 23.95 1.53
N LEU A 226 6.36 23.89 2.45
CA LEU A 226 6.34 22.92 3.54
C LEU A 226 5.53 23.31 4.79
N PRO A 227 5.27 24.58 5.12
CA PRO A 227 4.49 24.92 6.32
C PRO A 227 3.10 24.27 6.34
N SER A 228 2.41 24.16 5.19
CA SER A 228 1.11 23.50 5.09
C SER A 228 1.18 21.99 5.36
N LEU A 229 2.29 21.34 5.00
CA LEU A 229 2.58 19.96 5.35
C LEU A 229 2.81 19.81 6.86
N LEU A 230 3.67 20.66 7.42
CA LEU A 230 4.00 20.66 8.85
C LEU A 230 2.81 20.96 9.75
N ALA A 231 1.77 21.63 9.23
CA ALA A 231 0.52 21.88 9.94
C ALA A 231 -0.42 20.65 10.00
N LYS A 232 -0.14 19.57 9.28
CA LYS A 232 -0.99 18.37 9.29
C LYS A 232 -0.90 17.63 10.62
N PRO A 233 -2.00 16.96 11.05
CA PRO A 233 -2.04 16.27 12.35
C PRO A 233 -0.89 15.29 12.59
N TYR A 234 -0.42 14.59 11.56
CA TYR A 234 0.70 13.66 11.68
C TYR A 234 2.05 14.32 11.91
N PHE A 235 2.21 15.64 11.69
CA PHE A 235 3.38 16.43 12.07
C PHE A 235 3.20 17.23 13.37
N GLN A 236 2.03 17.17 14.01
CA GLN A 236 1.76 17.86 15.25
C GLN A 236 2.05 16.96 16.47
N PRO A 237 2.16 17.49 17.68
CA PRO A 237 2.34 16.67 18.89
C PRO A 237 1.32 15.54 18.98
N GLY A 238 1.79 14.32 19.19
CA GLY A 238 0.99 13.10 19.18
C GLY A 238 0.79 12.47 17.79
N GLY A 239 1.32 13.09 16.74
CA GLY A 239 1.45 12.47 15.41
C GLY A 239 2.72 11.62 15.29
N ASP A 240 2.97 11.11 14.07
CA ASP A 240 4.08 10.20 13.79
C ASP A 240 4.79 10.51 12.46
N GLY A 241 4.50 11.65 11.84
CA GLY A 241 5.11 12.05 10.57
C GLY A 241 6.61 12.32 10.69
N LEU A 242 7.36 12.01 9.64
CA LEU A 242 8.79 12.27 9.52
C LEU A 242 9.08 12.98 8.20
N LEU A 243 9.61 14.20 8.28
CA LEU A 243 10.16 14.93 7.13
C LEU A 243 11.68 14.92 7.21
N ILE A 244 12.33 14.49 6.15
CA ILE A 244 13.78 14.55 5.97
C ILE A 244 14.06 15.50 4.80
N ILE A 245 14.92 16.48 5.03
CA ILE A 245 15.41 17.39 3.99
C ILE A 245 16.92 17.20 3.92
N THR A 246 17.44 16.83 2.77
CA THR A 246 18.87 16.59 2.54
C THR A 246 19.30 17.12 1.18
N PHE A 247 20.58 17.09 0.93
CA PHE A 247 21.18 17.44 -0.36
C PHE A 247 21.84 16.20 -0.95
N ASP A 248 21.85 16.11 -2.25
CA ASP A 248 22.58 15.05 -2.97
C ASP A 248 24.10 15.18 -2.73
N ASN A 249 24.66 16.33 -3.05
CA ASN A 249 26.11 16.64 -2.96
C ASN A 249 26.40 17.97 -2.29
N GLY A 250 27.69 18.22 -2.10
CA GLY A 250 28.22 19.52 -1.70
C GLY A 250 28.36 20.51 -2.88
N ASP A 251 28.89 21.70 -2.58
CA ASP A 251 29.07 22.75 -3.58
C ASP A 251 29.85 22.24 -4.80
N ALA A 252 29.48 22.70 -5.99
CA ALA A 252 30.09 22.34 -7.25
C ALA A 252 30.05 20.83 -7.59
N ASP A 253 28.98 20.16 -7.22
CA ASP A 253 28.74 18.76 -7.55
C ASP A 253 29.81 17.79 -7.00
N LEU A 254 30.38 18.13 -5.85
CA LEU A 254 31.43 17.37 -5.21
C LEU A 254 30.91 16.64 -3.98
N ALA A 255 31.34 15.39 -3.82
CA ALA A 255 31.08 14.69 -2.56
C ALA A 255 31.64 15.47 -1.38
N GLY A 256 30.85 15.75 -0.37
CA GLY A 256 31.22 16.56 0.75
C GLY A 256 30.24 16.57 1.90
N LEU A 257 30.55 17.41 2.88
CA LEU A 257 29.68 17.60 4.04
C LEU A 257 28.42 18.38 3.63
N VAL A 258 27.25 17.79 3.82
CA VAL A 258 25.94 18.38 3.51
C VAL A 258 25.06 18.50 4.76
N TYR A 259 24.06 19.37 4.69
CA TYR A 259 23.10 19.56 5.79
C TYR A 259 21.93 18.60 5.62
N THR A 260 21.61 17.84 6.66
CA THR A 260 20.42 17.01 6.67
C THR A 260 19.59 17.32 7.91
N ALA A 261 18.32 17.71 7.70
CA ALA A 261 17.36 18.00 8.77
C ALA A 261 16.34 16.87 8.89
N LEU A 262 16.03 16.47 10.12
CA LEU A 262 14.94 15.57 10.47
C LEU A 262 13.91 16.38 11.27
N ILE A 263 12.65 16.36 10.82
CA ILE A 263 11.57 17.18 11.37
C ILE A 263 10.37 16.28 11.63
N GLY A 264 9.84 16.28 12.83
CA GLY A 264 8.67 15.48 13.18
C GLY A 264 8.46 15.40 14.70
N PRO A 265 7.26 14.99 15.12
CA PRO A 265 6.91 14.98 16.56
C PRO A 265 7.76 14.01 17.39
N ASN A 266 8.32 12.97 16.77
CA ASN A 266 9.19 11.98 17.41
C ASN A 266 10.68 12.34 17.35
N VAL A 267 11.04 13.45 16.69
CA VAL A 267 12.42 13.93 16.64
C VAL A 267 12.72 14.71 17.92
N ILE A 268 13.86 14.43 18.54
CA ILE A 268 14.33 15.15 19.74
C ILE A 268 14.50 16.63 19.39
N PRO A 269 13.77 17.55 20.04
CA PRO A 269 13.91 18.97 19.79
C PRO A 269 15.35 19.44 20.00
N HIS A 270 15.80 20.33 19.11
CA HIS A 270 17.14 20.91 19.15
C HIS A 270 18.30 19.90 19.06
N LYS A 271 18.03 18.70 18.51
CA LYS A 271 19.07 17.67 18.36
C LYS A 271 20.07 18.07 17.28
N VAL A 272 21.35 18.07 17.66
CA VAL A 272 22.47 18.11 16.72
C VAL A 272 23.22 16.79 16.80
N SER A 273 23.21 16.02 15.72
CA SER A 273 23.97 14.77 15.64
C SER A 273 25.33 15.00 15.01
N ASN A 274 26.38 14.51 15.65
CA ASN A 274 27.73 14.48 15.13
C ASN A 274 28.16 13.07 14.67
N VAL A 275 27.21 12.13 14.64
CA VAL A 275 27.42 10.79 14.08
C VAL A 275 27.70 10.92 12.59
N ALA A 276 28.68 10.17 12.10
CA ALA A 276 28.97 10.13 10.68
C ALA A 276 27.87 9.38 9.94
N TYR A 277 27.13 10.09 9.11
CA TYR A 277 26.03 9.57 8.29
C TYR A 277 26.29 9.81 6.81
N LYS A 278 25.62 9.02 5.99
CA LYS A 278 25.56 9.10 4.53
C LYS A 278 24.14 8.79 4.04
N HIS A 279 23.92 8.81 2.73
CA HIS A 279 22.62 8.58 2.11
C HIS A 279 22.03 7.19 2.43
N GLU A 280 22.86 6.15 2.54
CA GLU A 280 22.39 4.83 2.96
C GLU A 280 21.85 4.80 4.40
N ASN A 281 22.31 5.68 5.28
CA ASN A 281 21.76 5.82 6.62
C ASN A 281 20.38 6.50 6.57
N THR A 282 20.19 7.48 5.68
CA THR A 282 18.90 8.11 5.41
C THR A 282 17.92 7.11 4.85
N LEU A 283 18.30 6.35 3.81
CA LEU A 283 17.46 5.30 3.25
C LEU A 283 17.10 4.23 4.29
N ARG A 284 18.07 3.80 5.10
CA ARG A 284 17.83 2.85 6.19
C ARG A 284 16.81 3.42 7.19
N THR A 285 16.91 4.69 7.55
CA THR A 285 15.96 5.36 8.44
C THR A 285 14.56 5.38 7.85
N ILE A 286 14.43 5.64 6.55
CA ILE A 286 13.14 5.63 5.83
C ILE A 286 12.53 4.22 5.81
N LEU A 287 13.35 3.19 5.52
CA LEU A 287 12.90 1.79 5.51
C LEU A 287 12.36 1.38 6.90
N ASP A 288 13.12 1.69 7.95
CA ASP A 288 12.74 1.37 9.32
C ASP A 288 11.46 2.17 9.74
N ALA A 289 11.37 3.46 9.39
CA ALA A 289 10.19 4.28 9.67
C ALA A 289 8.93 3.77 8.97
N LEU A 290 9.05 3.20 7.78
CA LEU A 290 7.95 2.59 7.03
C LEU A 290 7.70 1.12 7.41
N ALA A 291 8.39 0.60 8.43
CA ALA A 291 8.35 -0.80 8.86
C ALA A 291 8.65 -1.79 7.71
N ILE A 292 9.57 -1.43 6.81
CA ILE A 292 10.08 -2.31 5.76
C ILE A 292 11.25 -3.12 6.31
N PRO A 293 11.10 -4.43 6.57
CA PRO A 293 12.14 -5.22 7.26
C PRO A 293 13.26 -5.69 6.34
N VAL A 294 13.14 -5.46 5.04
CA VAL A 294 14.17 -5.84 4.05
C VAL A 294 15.11 -4.66 3.85
N HIS A 295 16.38 -4.92 4.06
CA HIS A 295 17.45 -3.94 3.85
C HIS A 295 18.36 -4.43 2.72
N PHE A 296 18.56 -3.61 1.72
CA PHE A 296 19.28 -3.93 0.50
C PHE A 296 20.46 -2.96 0.28
N GLY A 297 21.37 -3.29 -0.61
CA GLY A 297 22.58 -2.51 -0.82
C GLY A 297 23.36 -2.25 0.48
N ALA A 298 23.89 -1.09 0.66
CA ALA A 298 24.60 -0.70 1.87
C ALA A 298 23.67 -0.55 3.09
N THR A 299 22.35 -0.40 2.91
CA THR A 299 21.40 -0.30 4.02
C THR A 299 21.37 -1.55 4.90
N ALA A 300 21.81 -2.70 4.35
CA ALA A 300 21.92 -3.94 5.11
C ALA A 300 22.90 -3.82 6.30
N ASN A 301 23.90 -2.97 6.17
CA ASN A 301 24.95 -2.76 7.18
C ASN A 301 24.94 -1.34 7.77
N ALA A 302 24.20 -0.42 7.18
CA ALA A 302 24.11 0.95 7.67
C ALA A 302 23.25 1.01 8.94
N ALA A 303 23.71 1.76 9.94
CA ALA A 303 22.86 2.10 11.08
C ALA A 303 21.82 3.17 10.65
N PRO A 304 20.56 3.09 11.11
CA PRO A 304 19.63 4.18 10.93
C PRO A 304 20.05 5.41 11.75
N MET A 305 19.50 6.57 11.45
CA MET A 305 19.73 7.83 12.16
C MET A 305 18.96 7.85 13.51
N ALA A 306 19.09 6.80 14.29
CA ALA A 306 18.25 6.53 15.45
C ALA A 306 18.50 7.47 16.63
N ASP A 307 19.66 8.13 16.69
CA ASP A 307 19.99 9.09 17.74
C ASP A 307 19.20 10.40 17.63
N PHE A 308 18.45 10.60 16.53
CA PHE A 308 17.50 11.69 16.39
C PHE A 308 16.20 11.48 17.14
N PHE A 309 15.90 10.24 17.51
CA PHE A 309 14.60 9.93 18.10
C PHE A 309 14.74 9.75 19.62
N ALA A 310 13.85 10.42 20.35
CA ALA A 310 13.65 10.18 21.77
C ALA A 310 13.03 8.78 21.97
N GLY A 311 12.74 8.44 23.22
CA GLY A 311 11.89 7.29 23.50
C GLY A 311 10.60 7.32 22.69
N TYR A 312 10.07 6.14 22.36
CA TYR A 312 8.82 6.00 21.62
C TYR A 312 8.12 4.70 21.99
N VAL A 313 6.83 4.68 21.72
CA VAL A 313 5.99 3.49 21.82
C VAL A 313 5.78 2.91 20.43
N THR A 314 6.09 1.63 20.26
CA THR A 314 5.80 0.88 19.02
C THR A 314 4.68 -0.11 19.29
N VAL A 315 3.61 -0.05 18.48
CA VAL A 315 2.55 -1.06 18.47
C VAL A 315 2.83 -2.03 17.32
N THR A 316 3.12 -3.29 17.66
CA THR A 316 3.38 -4.34 16.67
C THR A 316 2.11 -5.13 16.31
N SER A 317 1.09 -5.07 17.16
CA SER A 317 -0.25 -5.63 16.92
C SER A 317 -1.26 -4.83 17.74
N PRO A 318 -2.45 -4.57 17.20
CA PRO A 318 -2.92 -4.80 15.84
C PRO A 318 -2.26 -3.84 14.85
N ALA A 319 -2.32 -4.17 13.55
CA ALA A 319 -1.94 -3.24 12.50
C ALA A 319 -2.95 -2.06 12.41
N GLN A 320 -2.50 -0.93 11.89
CA GLN A 320 -3.38 0.22 11.64
C GLN A 320 -4.53 -0.17 10.71
N ASN A 321 -5.77 0.20 11.09
CA ASN A 321 -7.01 -0.12 10.39
C ASN A 321 -7.31 -1.64 10.31
N ALA A 322 -6.75 -2.43 11.20
CA ALA A 322 -7.04 -3.86 11.26
C ALA A 322 -8.53 -4.12 11.53
N ILE A 323 -9.05 -5.13 10.86
CA ILE A 323 -10.36 -5.71 11.14
C ILE A 323 -10.12 -6.92 12.04
N THR A 324 -10.80 -6.99 13.19
CA THR A 324 -10.55 -7.99 14.22
C THR A 324 -11.85 -8.55 14.79
N THR A 325 -11.73 -9.62 15.56
CA THR A 325 -12.77 -10.03 16.52
C THR A 325 -12.81 -9.03 17.68
N ARG A 326 -13.78 -9.18 18.56
CA ARG A 326 -13.84 -8.39 19.80
C ARG A 326 -12.65 -8.62 20.74
N GLN A 327 -11.98 -9.77 20.62
CA GLN A 327 -10.75 -10.10 21.32
C GLN A 327 -9.55 -9.67 20.49
N VAL A 328 -8.99 -8.50 20.79
CA VAL A 328 -7.92 -7.89 20.02
C VAL A 328 -6.57 -8.13 20.69
N PRO A 329 -5.68 -8.94 20.09
CA PRO A 329 -4.32 -9.07 20.60
C PRO A 329 -3.55 -7.77 20.42
N VAL A 330 -3.14 -7.14 21.52
CA VAL A 330 -2.31 -5.94 21.50
C VAL A 330 -0.91 -6.31 21.98
N ALA A 331 0.07 -6.04 21.13
CA ALA A 331 1.48 -6.18 21.44
C ALA A 331 2.19 -4.86 21.17
N ALA A 332 2.91 -4.35 22.13
CA ALA A 332 3.64 -3.09 22.04
C ALA A 332 4.90 -3.11 22.89
N SER A 333 5.83 -2.26 22.54
CA SER A 333 7.04 -1.98 23.30
C SER A 333 7.32 -0.48 23.32
N ALA A 334 8.03 -0.05 24.35
CA ALA A 334 8.52 1.31 24.47
C ALA A 334 10.02 1.33 24.73
N THR A 335 10.67 2.38 24.25
CA THR A 335 12.07 2.69 24.55
C THR A 335 12.18 4.12 25.03
N GLU A 336 13.04 4.34 26.03
CA GLU A 336 13.31 5.66 26.58
C GLU A 336 14.81 5.93 26.67
N ALA A 337 15.22 7.12 26.25
CA ALA A 337 16.62 7.52 26.30
C ALA A 337 17.00 8.21 27.63
N GLY A 338 16.06 8.83 28.32
CA GLY A 338 16.32 9.68 29.49
C GLY A 338 15.46 9.42 30.72
N ALA A 339 14.51 8.50 30.65
CA ALA A 339 13.62 8.15 31.74
C ALA A 339 13.51 6.64 31.91
N GLN A 340 13.15 6.18 33.10
CA GLN A 340 12.81 4.77 33.32
C GLN A 340 11.31 4.58 33.09
N ILE A 341 10.95 3.59 32.29
CA ILE A 341 9.58 3.18 32.08
C ILE A 341 9.08 2.43 33.30
N TYR A 342 7.98 2.88 33.88
CA TYR A 342 7.29 2.16 34.93
C TYR A 342 6.41 1.05 34.34
N GLN A 343 5.58 1.38 33.32
CA GLN A 343 4.71 0.41 32.66
C GLN A 343 4.20 0.95 31.34
N ILE A 344 3.63 0.05 30.52
CA ILE A 344 2.86 0.40 29.33
C ILE A 344 1.37 0.26 29.66
N GLN A 345 0.55 1.22 29.23
CA GLN A 345 -0.90 1.18 29.37
C GLN A 345 -1.55 1.18 28.00
N ILE A 346 -2.69 0.49 27.87
CA ILE A 346 -3.53 0.44 26.68
C ILE A 346 -4.89 1.03 27.03
N TRP A 347 -5.31 2.04 26.28
CA TRP A 347 -6.58 2.71 26.44
C TRP A 347 -7.40 2.63 25.16
N ASP A 348 -8.70 2.51 25.29
CA ASP A 348 -9.63 2.79 24.21
C ASP A 348 -10.05 4.26 24.30
N LYS A 349 -9.47 5.08 23.43
CA LYS A 349 -9.76 6.51 23.39
C LYS A 349 -11.22 6.82 22.98
N THR A 350 -11.82 5.91 22.21
CA THR A 350 -13.20 6.04 21.75
C THR A 350 -14.19 5.98 22.92
N THR A 351 -13.91 5.10 23.89
CA THR A 351 -14.77 4.92 25.10
C THR A 351 -14.19 5.55 26.35
N GLY A 352 -12.92 5.96 26.34
CA GLY A 352 -12.18 6.46 27.50
C GLY A 352 -11.82 5.36 28.50
N GLN A 353 -11.94 4.09 28.15
CA GLN A 353 -11.70 2.94 29.03
C GLN A 353 -10.23 2.50 28.96
N LYS A 354 -9.61 2.27 30.12
CA LYS A 354 -8.33 1.56 30.19
C LYS A 354 -8.58 0.06 29.97
N LEU A 355 -7.91 -0.52 29.00
CA LEU A 355 -8.10 -1.90 28.58
C LEU A 355 -7.10 -2.85 29.26
N ALA A 356 -5.84 -2.44 29.38
CA ALA A 356 -4.79 -3.26 29.99
C ALA A 356 -3.60 -2.40 30.43
N GLU A 357 -2.73 -3.03 31.22
CA GLU A 357 -1.43 -2.47 31.58
C GLU A 357 -0.40 -3.61 31.76
N SER A 358 0.88 -3.30 31.52
CA SER A 358 1.97 -4.22 31.75
C SER A 358 2.34 -4.29 33.24
N ALA A 359 3.13 -5.28 33.62
CA ALA A 359 3.74 -5.32 34.95
C ALA A 359 4.63 -4.09 35.18
N PRO A 360 4.79 -3.64 36.45
CA PRO A 360 5.71 -2.56 36.78
C PRO A 360 7.14 -2.84 36.30
N ASN A 361 7.84 -1.79 35.88
CA ASN A 361 9.22 -1.81 35.37
C ASN A 361 9.40 -2.70 34.12
N THR A 362 8.36 -2.79 33.28
CA THR A 362 8.45 -3.44 31.98
C THR A 362 8.17 -2.44 30.84
N SER A 363 8.95 -2.57 29.78
CA SER A 363 8.89 -1.76 28.58
C SER A 363 8.18 -2.47 27.42
N SER A 364 7.44 -3.55 27.69
CA SER A 364 6.65 -4.25 26.68
C SER A 364 5.36 -4.79 27.27
N ILE A 365 4.36 -4.93 26.42
CA ILE A 365 3.06 -5.51 26.76
C ILE A 365 2.60 -6.43 25.65
N GLN A 366 2.03 -7.58 26.04
CA GLN A 366 1.30 -8.47 25.14
C GLN A 366 0.05 -8.93 25.88
N GLN A 367 -1.07 -8.34 25.52
CA GLN A 367 -2.37 -8.57 26.16
C GLN A 367 -3.48 -8.65 25.13
N THR A 368 -4.56 -9.33 25.48
CA THR A 368 -5.77 -9.31 24.66
C THR A 368 -6.77 -8.32 25.25
N ALA A 369 -7.08 -7.28 24.50
CA ALA A 369 -8.09 -6.29 24.84
C ALA A 369 -9.48 -6.76 24.34
N THR A 370 -10.52 -6.55 25.14
CA THR A 370 -11.90 -6.81 24.73
C THR A 370 -12.58 -5.52 24.33
N LEU A 371 -13.00 -5.41 23.07
CA LEU A 371 -13.67 -4.23 22.51
C LEU A 371 -15.16 -4.50 22.29
N SER A 372 -15.97 -3.44 22.34
CA SER A 372 -17.33 -3.47 21.80
C SER A 372 -17.29 -3.57 20.27
N PRO A 373 -18.36 -4.02 19.60
CA PRO A 373 -18.40 -3.91 18.13
C PRO A 373 -18.33 -2.45 17.68
N GLY A 374 -17.53 -2.18 16.64
CA GLY A 374 -17.35 -0.85 16.07
C GLY A 374 -15.90 -0.48 15.85
N THR A 375 -15.66 0.74 15.39
CA THR A 375 -14.32 1.29 15.19
C THR A 375 -13.83 1.95 16.48
N HIS A 376 -12.64 1.55 16.91
CA HIS A 376 -11.97 2.03 18.12
C HIS A 376 -10.62 2.64 17.79
N GLN A 377 -10.26 3.69 18.51
CA GLN A 377 -8.92 4.24 18.52
C GLN A 377 -8.23 3.81 19.81
N LEU A 378 -7.28 2.90 19.70
CA LEU A 378 -6.46 2.45 20.82
C LEU A 378 -5.27 3.40 20.99
N VAL A 379 -5.02 3.80 22.23
CA VAL A 379 -3.82 4.52 22.64
C VAL A 379 -2.98 3.58 23.49
N VAL A 380 -1.74 3.39 23.08
CA VAL A 380 -0.73 2.69 23.87
C VAL A 380 0.26 3.72 24.34
N GLU A 381 0.46 3.81 25.64
CA GLU A 381 1.33 4.81 26.25
C GLU A 381 2.29 4.19 27.24
N ASP A 382 3.48 4.75 27.34
CA ASP A 382 4.45 4.41 28.37
C ASP A 382 4.43 5.44 29.50
N ILE A 383 4.57 4.95 30.71
CA ILE A 383 4.46 5.72 31.94
C ILE A 383 5.83 5.79 32.61
N ALA A 384 6.25 7.01 32.97
CA ALA A 384 7.51 7.25 33.67
C ALA A 384 7.54 6.65 35.08
N ALA A 385 8.66 6.07 35.46
CA ALA A 385 8.92 5.73 36.84
C ALA A 385 9.15 7.01 37.68
N GLY A 386 8.50 7.07 38.83
CA GLY A 386 8.68 8.15 39.81
C GLY A 386 7.61 9.22 39.79
N ASN A 387 7.23 9.77 38.65
CA ASN A 387 6.17 10.79 38.56
C ASN A 387 4.87 10.27 37.91
N PHE A 388 4.89 9.06 37.34
CA PHE A 388 3.75 8.42 36.68
C PHE A 388 3.11 9.23 35.54
N GLN A 389 3.89 10.07 34.89
CA GLN A 389 3.44 10.81 33.71
C GLN A 389 3.62 9.97 32.45
N THR A 390 2.74 10.18 31.46
CA THR A 390 2.93 9.62 30.12
C THR A 390 4.16 10.26 29.47
N LEU A 391 5.07 9.45 28.98
CA LEU A 391 6.25 9.89 28.25
C LEU A 391 5.94 10.00 26.77
N HIS A 392 5.49 8.88 26.19
CA HIS A 392 5.13 8.81 24.78
C HIS A 392 3.83 8.02 24.60
N GLN A 393 3.22 8.14 23.43
CA GLN A 393 2.04 7.38 23.06
C GLN A 393 2.04 7.04 21.57
N ALA A 394 1.43 5.90 21.24
CA ALA A 394 1.14 5.50 19.88
C ALA A 394 -0.35 5.23 19.74
N LEU A 395 -0.93 5.60 18.58
CA LEU A 395 -2.32 5.40 18.27
C LEU A 395 -2.47 4.35 17.18
N VAL A 396 -3.45 3.46 17.34
CA VAL A 396 -3.83 2.51 16.31
C VAL A 396 -5.37 2.44 16.22
N THR A 397 -5.89 2.54 15.02
CA THR A 397 -7.32 2.39 14.75
C THR A 397 -7.60 0.94 14.39
N VAL A 398 -8.65 0.36 14.99
CA VAL A 398 -9.10 -1.01 14.71
C VAL A 398 -10.62 -1.03 14.57
N THR A 399 -11.14 -1.99 13.81
CA THR A 399 -12.58 -2.23 13.74
C THR A 399 -12.85 -3.63 14.28
N ALA A 400 -13.54 -3.71 15.43
CA ALA A 400 -13.95 -4.95 16.06
C ALA A 400 -15.35 -5.34 15.54
N TYR A 401 -15.48 -6.53 14.96
CA TYR A 401 -16.79 -7.05 14.56
C TYR A 401 -17.48 -7.77 15.71
N ALA A 402 -18.80 -7.67 15.71
CA ALA A 402 -19.61 -8.55 16.56
C ALA A 402 -19.37 -10.02 16.20
N ASP A 403 -19.55 -10.91 17.18
CA ASP A 403 -19.50 -12.34 16.90
C ASP A 403 -20.58 -12.69 15.86
N GLY A 404 -20.21 -13.54 14.90
CA GLY A 404 -21.10 -13.94 13.83
C GLY A 404 -20.44 -14.02 12.46
N VAL A 405 -21.23 -14.39 11.47
CA VAL A 405 -20.83 -14.52 10.07
C VAL A 405 -21.19 -13.23 9.31
N ASN A 406 -20.22 -12.64 8.64
CA ASN A 406 -20.37 -11.43 7.83
C ASN A 406 -20.22 -11.79 6.34
N ILE A 407 -21.27 -11.58 5.55
CA ILE A 407 -21.28 -11.81 4.10
C ILE A 407 -21.00 -10.48 3.40
N THR A 408 -19.91 -10.39 2.66
CA THR A 408 -19.55 -9.20 1.87
C THR A 408 -19.95 -9.35 0.40
N SER A 409 -20.09 -10.59 -0.07
CA SER A 409 -20.63 -10.96 -1.39
C SER A 409 -21.26 -12.35 -1.28
N PRO A 410 -22.37 -12.61 -1.99
CA PRO A 410 -23.15 -11.72 -2.83
C PRO A 410 -23.97 -10.69 -2.04
N LEU A 411 -24.34 -9.58 -2.68
CA LEU A 411 -25.29 -8.64 -2.09
C LEU A 411 -26.71 -9.24 -2.10
N ALA A 412 -27.47 -8.92 -1.06
CA ALA A 412 -28.84 -9.42 -0.93
C ALA A 412 -29.75 -8.98 -2.09
N ASN A 413 -30.52 -9.93 -2.61
CA ASN A 413 -31.46 -9.76 -3.71
C ASN A 413 -30.82 -9.34 -5.05
N ALA A 414 -29.51 -9.48 -5.20
CA ALA A 414 -28.82 -9.22 -6.46
C ALA A 414 -29.00 -10.40 -7.42
N THR A 415 -28.86 -10.10 -8.72
CA THR A 415 -28.99 -11.09 -9.79
C THR A 415 -27.61 -11.42 -10.36
N PHE A 416 -27.35 -12.72 -10.50
CA PHE A 416 -26.06 -13.26 -10.96
C PHE A 416 -26.28 -14.23 -12.13
N GLY A 417 -25.20 -14.55 -12.86
CA GLY A 417 -25.11 -15.74 -13.66
C GLY A 417 -24.94 -17.00 -12.78
N PRO A 418 -24.86 -18.20 -13.38
CA PRO A 418 -24.70 -19.45 -12.64
C PRO A 418 -23.50 -19.48 -11.68
N GLY A 419 -22.40 -18.78 -12.00
CA GLY A 419 -21.23 -18.63 -11.14
C GLY A 419 -21.39 -17.47 -10.17
N VAL A 420 -21.59 -17.74 -8.87
CA VAL A 420 -21.75 -16.72 -7.83
C VAL A 420 -20.56 -16.74 -6.89
N GLN A 421 -19.85 -15.63 -6.81
CA GLN A 421 -18.74 -15.49 -5.86
C GLN A 421 -19.25 -15.19 -4.46
N VAL A 422 -18.87 -16.05 -3.52
CA VAL A 422 -19.18 -15.92 -2.09
C VAL A 422 -17.92 -15.47 -1.36
N ASN A 423 -18.00 -14.27 -0.76
CA ASN A 423 -17.01 -13.74 0.14
C ASN A 423 -17.67 -13.54 1.51
N ALA A 424 -17.17 -14.22 2.51
CA ALA A 424 -17.65 -14.08 3.88
C ALA A 424 -16.51 -14.35 4.86
N PHE A 425 -16.67 -13.82 6.07
CA PHE A 425 -15.78 -14.14 7.18
C PHE A 425 -16.61 -14.25 8.47
N ALA A 426 -16.11 -15.04 9.41
CA ALA A 426 -16.68 -15.15 10.73
C ALA A 426 -15.75 -14.54 11.79
N SER A 427 -16.37 -13.97 12.81
CA SER A 427 -15.73 -13.37 13.98
C SER A 427 -16.30 -14.01 15.22
N GLU A 428 -15.46 -14.61 16.05
CA GLU A 428 -15.85 -15.26 17.31
C GLU A 428 -14.89 -14.86 18.42
N SER A 429 -15.44 -14.34 19.53
CA SER A 429 -14.67 -13.90 20.69
C SER A 429 -14.54 -14.97 21.78
N ALA A 430 -15.46 -15.93 21.83
CA ALA A 430 -15.54 -16.94 22.89
C ALA A 430 -15.23 -18.37 22.42
N ALA A 431 -15.13 -18.61 21.12
CA ALA A 431 -14.87 -19.92 20.56
C ALA A 431 -13.84 -19.84 19.42
N GLN A 432 -13.20 -20.95 19.12
CA GLN A 432 -12.36 -21.06 17.93
C GLN A 432 -13.17 -21.61 16.77
N ILE A 433 -13.09 -20.95 15.63
CA ILE A 433 -13.72 -21.39 14.40
C ILE A 433 -12.93 -22.55 13.81
N TYR A 434 -13.63 -23.66 13.54
CA TYR A 434 -13.07 -24.79 12.81
C TYR A 434 -13.06 -24.52 11.31
N GLN A 435 -14.23 -24.11 10.77
CA GLN A 435 -14.41 -23.81 9.35
C GLN A 435 -15.69 -23.01 9.10
N LEU A 436 -15.81 -22.43 7.90
CA LEU A 436 -17.06 -21.94 7.35
C LEU A 436 -17.68 -22.98 6.42
N GLN A 437 -19.01 -23.09 6.44
CA GLN A 437 -19.78 -23.90 5.49
C GLN A 437 -20.76 -23.02 4.73
N VAL A 438 -20.91 -23.29 3.44
CA VAL A 438 -21.87 -22.60 2.57
C VAL A 438 -22.92 -23.61 2.11
N TRP A 439 -24.18 -23.27 2.34
CA TRP A 439 -25.35 -24.06 2.00
C TRP A 439 -26.26 -23.28 1.07
N ASP A 440 -26.86 -23.96 0.12
CA ASP A 440 -28.06 -23.51 -0.57
C ASP A 440 -29.28 -24.10 0.17
N SER A 441 -29.91 -23.31 1.01
CA SER A 441 -31.06 -23.77 1.79
C SER A 441 -32.30 -23.98 0.94
N THR A 442 -32.40 -23.42 -0.26
CA THR A 442 -33.49 -23.64 -1.21
C THR A 442 -33.49 -25.07 -1.72
N THR A 443 -32.29 -25.63 -1.96
CA THR A 443 -32.14 -27.03 -2.43
C THR A 443 -31.75 -27.99 -1.31
N GLY A 444 -31.33 -27.47 -0.14
CA GLY A 444 -30.77 -28.26 0.95
C GLY A 444 -29.34 -28.77 0.68
N GLN A 445 -28.70 -28.28 -0.34
CA GLN A 445 -27.36 -28.72 -0.76
C GLN A 445 -26.23 -27.93 -0.06
N LYS A 446 -25.25 -28.66 0.47
CA LYS A 446 -23.98 -28.05 0.87
C LYS A 446 -23.16 -27.73 -0.38
N MET A 447 -22.89 -26.43 -0.57
CA MET A 447 -22.13 -25.94 -1.72
C MET A 447 -20.63 -26.09 -1.53
N GLY A 448 -20.14 -25.90 -0.30
CA GLY A 448 -18.72 -26.04 0.02
C GLY A 448 -18.38 -25.67 1.46
N GLU A 449 -17.11 -25.76 1.77
CA GLU A 449 -16.56 -25.41 3.08
C GLU A 449 -15.11 -24.95 2.96
N THR A 450 -14.63 -24.23 3.97
CA THR A 450 -13.22 -23.84 4.06
C THR A 450 -12.37 -24.96 4.67
N ALA A 451 -11.06 -24.87 4.50
CA ALA A 451 -10.13 -25.72 5.22
C ALA A 451 -10.24 -25.53 6.74
N PRO A 452 -9.96 -26.58 7.54
CA PRO A 452 -9.91 -26.46 8.99
C PRO A 452 -9.00 -25.31 9.50
N GLY A 453 -9.48 -24.57 10.48
CA GLY A 453 -8.79 -23.40 11.04
C GLY A 453 -8.96 -22.11 10.22
N THR A 454 -9.82 -22.11 9.19
CA THR A 454 -10.05 -20.94 8.33
C THR A 454 -11.40 -20.30 8.66
N SER A 455 -11.36 -19.01 8.99
CA SER A 455 -12.53 -18.18 9.33
C SER A 455 -13.01 -17.28 8.19
N SER A 456 -12.53 -17.45 6.98
CA SER A 456 -12.97 -16.68 5.81
C SER A 456 -13.09 -17.55 4.57
N ILE A 457 -14.04 -17.23 3.69
CA ILE A 457 -14.23 -17.87 2.40
C ILE A 457 -14.24 -16.84 1.29
N ASN A 458 -13.58 -17.19 0.19
CA ASN A 458 -13.58 -16.44 -1.07
C ASN A 458 -13.60 -17.47 -2.20
N GLN A 459 -14.78 -17.90 -2.60
CA GLN A 459 -14.95 -18.98 -3.56
C GLN A 459 -16.17 -18.77 -4.45
N THR A 460 -16.07 -19.19 -5.72
CA THR A 460 -17.18 -19.18 -6.65
C THR A 460 -17.92 -20.53 -6.61
N PHE A 461 -19.24 -20.50 -6.48
CA PHE A 461 -20.11 -21.64 -6.52
C PHE A 461 -21.07 -21.56 -7.71
N THR A 462 -21.43 -22.71 -8.26
CA THR A 462 -22.36 -22.80 -9.39
C THR A 462 -23.75 -23.13 -8.91
N PHE A 463 -24.74 -22.31 -9.31
CA PHE A 463 -26.15 -22.50 -8.99
C PHE A 463 -26.98 -22.69 -10.25
N ALA A 464 -28.06 -23.42 -10.14
CA ALA A 464 -29.08 -23.48 -11.18
C ALA A 464 -29.81 -22.13 -11.31
N PRO A 465 -30.40 -21.81 -12.47
CA PRO A 465 -31.24 -20.61 -12.58
C PRO A 465 -32.45 -20.68 -11.62
N GLY A 466 -32.72 -19.59 -10.93
CA GLY A 466 -33.81 -19.45 -9.98
C GLY A 466 -33.46 -18.61 -8.75
N ALA A 467 -34.37 -18.51 -7.83
CA ALA A 467 -34.14 -17.88 -6.54
C ALA A 467 -33.44 -18.84 -5.59
N HIS A 468 -32.40 -18.42 -4.94
CA HIS A 468 -31.63 -19.19 -3.95
C HIS A 468 -31.49 -18.42 -2.66
N GLN A 469 -31.50 -19.17 -1.55
CA GLN A 469 -31.16 -18.66 -0.24
C GLN A 469 -29.88 -19.33 0.23
N LEU A 470 -28.80 -18.54 0.30
CA LEU A 470 -27.50 -19.01 0.80
C LEU A 470 -27.44 -18.83 2.30
N VAL A 471 -27.00 -19.87 3.00
CA VAL A 471 -26.69 -19.85 4.43
C VAL A 471 -25.21 -20.09 4.58
N ILE A 472 -24.51 -19.17 5.20
CA ILE A 472 -23.10 -19.33 5.57
C ILE A 472 -23.05 -19.50 7.10
N GLU A 473 -22.44 -20.59 7.54
CA GLU A 473 -22.35 -20.99 8.94
C GLU A 473 -20.89 -21.09 9.36
N ASP A 474 -20.58 -20.68 10.58
CA ASP A 474 -19.32 -20.96 11.24
C ASP A 474 -19.45 -22.15 12.19
N ILE A 475 -18.49 -23.02 12.16
CA ILE A 475 -18.45 -24.28 12.92
C ILE A 475 -17.37 -24.18 13.98
N SER A 476 -17.72 -24.51 15.24
CA SER A 476 -16.78 -24.49 16.37
C SER A 476 -15.74 -25.61 16.30
N THR A 477 -14.51 -25.32 16.74
CA THR A 477 -13.50 -26.33 16.99
C THR A 477 -13.88 -27.20 18.19
N GLY A 478 -13.72 -28.50 18.05
CA GLY A 478 -13.91 -29.48 19.14
C GLY A 478 -15.34 -29.99 19.27
N THR A 479 -16.35 -29.12 19.26
CA THR A 479 -17.77 -29.55 19.35
C THR A 479 -18.41 -29.73 17.97
N PHE A 480 -17.86 -29.12 16.94
CA PHE A 480 -18.38 -29.10 15.56
C PHE A 480 -19.84 -28.63 15.47
N GLN A 481 -20.25 -27.76 16.40
CA GLN A 481 -21.56 -27.14 16.38
C GLN A 481 -21.52 -25.82 15.60
N VAL A 482 -22.63 -25.46 14.99
CA VAL A 482 -22.84 -24.14 14.41
C VAL A 482 -22.86 -23.11 15.53
N LEU A 483 -21.99 -22.11 15.45
CA LEU A 483 -21.99 -20.99 16.40
C LEU A 483 -22.94 -19.89 15.91
N HIS A 484 -22.76 -19.44 14.69
CA HIS A 484 -23.59 -18.44 14.06
C HIS A 484 -23.87 -18.78 12.60
N LYS A 485 -24.83 -18.09 12.02
CA LYS A 485 -25.13 -18.17 10.61
C LYS A 485 -25.63 -16.83 10.07
N SER A 486 -25.31 -16.56 8.83
CA SER A 486 -25.87 -15.46 8.06
C SER A 486 -26.53 -15.95 6.79
N ILE A 487 -27.57 -15.23 6.35
CA ILE A 487 -28.42 -15.61 5.24
C ILE A 487 -28.42 -14.49 4.20
N VAL A 488 -28.27 -14.86 2.93
CA VAL A 488 -28.42 -13.93 1.81
C VAL A 488 -29.28 -14.57 0.71
N ASN A 489 -30.28 -13.85 0.22
CA ASN A 489 -31.09 -14.26 -0.92
C ASN A 489 -30.49 -13.71 -2.20
N ILE A 490 -30.44 -14.52 -3.25
CA ILE A 490 -29.96 -14.15 -4.58
C ILE A 490 -30.93 -14.67 -5.63
N ASN A 491 -30.86 -14.09 -6.83
CA ASN A 491 -31.52 -14.62 -8.03
C ASN A 491 -30.46 -14.99 -9.07
N VAL A 492 -30.51 -16.22 -9.56
CA VAL A 492 -29.58 -16.71 -10.57
C VAL A 492 -30.29 -16.82 -11.91
N VAL A 493 -29.75 -16.25 -12.94
CA VAL A 493 -30.25 -16.35 -14.32
C VAL A 493 -29.31 -17.19 -15.16
N ALA A 494 -29.88 -17.89 -16.13
CA ALA A 494 -29.07 -18.68 -17.05
C ALA A 494 -28.11 -17.78 -17.85
N ASP A 495 -26.98 -18.34 -18.24
CA ASP A 495 -26.14 -17.74 -19.27
C ASP A 495 -26.92 -17.68 -20.59
N GLY A 496 -26.59 -16.71 -21.42
CA GLY A 496 -27.21 -16.57 -22.71
C GLY A 496 -27.44 -15.14 -23.16
N VAL A 497 -28.02 -15.01 -24.34
CA VAL A 497 -28.38 -13.75 -24.97
C VAL A 497 -29.86 -13.48 -24.80
N SER A 498 -30.19 -12.24 -24.43
CA SER A 498 -31.56 -11.73 -24.30
C SER A 498 -31.79 -10.58 -25.26
N ILE A 499 -32.78 -10.68 -26.15
CA ILE A 499 -33.22 -9.60 -27.07
C ILE A 499 -34.42 -8.91 -26.44
N LEU A 500 -34.24 -7.61 -26.12
CA LEU A 500 -35.28 -6.77 -25.53
C LEU A 500 -36.11 -6.06 -26.61
N SER A 501 -35.49 -5.78 -27.77
CA SER A 501 -36.11 -5.18 -28.97
C SER A 501 -35.38 -5.70 -30.21
N PRO A 502 -36.09 -5.97 -31.31
CA PRO A 502 -37.54 -5.90 -31.47
C PRO A 502 -38.27 -7.01 -30.72
N LEU A 503 -39.55 -6.82 -30.44
CA LEU A 503 -40.37 -7.88 -29.86
C LEU A 503 -40.66 -8.98 -30.91
N PRO A 504 -40.82 -10.25 -30.49
CA PRO A 504 -41.12 -11.35 -31.40
C PRO A 504 -42.37 -11.09 -32.26
N ASN A 505 -42.23 -11.28 -33.58
CA ASN A 505 -43.29 -11.08 -34.58
C ASN A 505 -43.85 -9.66 -34.63
N SER A 506 -43.12 -8.67 -34.15
CA SER A 506 -43.50 -7.28 -34.21
C SER A 506 -43.36 -6.75 -35.65
N THR A 507 -44.19 -5.73 -35.99
CA THR A 507 -44.03 -4.94 -37.21
C THR A 507 -43.18 -3.71 -36.85
N SER A 508 -42.12 -3.49 -37.60
CA SER A 508 -41.21 -2.36 -37.42
C SER A 508 -41.05 -1.59 -38.70
N ALA A 509 -40.75 -0.30 -38.59
CA ALA A 509 -40.28 0.48 -39.75
C ALA A 509 -38.95 -0.11 -40.28
N GLN A 510 -38.53 0.32 -41.46
CA GLN A 510 -37.26 -0.13 -42.04
C GLN A 510 -36.05 0.09 -41.10
N GLN A 511 -36.14 1.06 -40.19
CA GLN A 511 -35.17 1.28 -39.12
C GLN A 511 -35.55 0.45 -37.89
N VAL A 512 -34.93 -0.69 -37.78
CA VAL A 512 -35.16 -1.66 -36.67
C VAL A 512 -34.14 -1.44 -35.56
N VAL A 513 -34.61 -1.11 -34.35
CA VAL A 513 -33.75 -0.98 -33.18
C VAL A 513 -33.55 -2.36 -32.56
N VAL A 514 -32.30 -2.81 -32.54
CA VAL A 514 -31.90 -4.03 -31.81
C VAL A 514 -31.27 -3.62 -30.49
N ASN A 515 -31.97 -3.97 -29.41
CA ASN A 515 -31.46 -3.85 -28.03
C ASN A 515 -31.36 -5.24 -27.43
N ALA A 516 -30.15 -5.65 -27.13
CA ALA A 516 -29.87 -6.97 -26.56
C ALA A 516 -28.74 -6.92 -25.54
N SER A 517 -28.74 -7.90 -24.65
CA SER A 517 -27.66 -8.12 -23.68
C SER A 517 -27.35 -9.59 -23.59
N ALA A 518 -26.09 -9.90 -23.24
CA ALA A 518 -25.66 -11.26 -22.95
C ALA A 518 -25.07 -11.35 -21.55
N ARG A 519 -25.10 -12.54 -21.02
CA ARG A 519 -24.51 -12.90 -19.74
C ARG A 519 -23.78 -14.24 -19.86
N GLU A 520 -22.55 -14.29 -19.37
CA GLU A 520 -21.73 -15.50 -19.33
C GLU A 520 -21.04 -15.60 -17.98
N SER A 521 -21.10 -16.77 -17.38
CA SER A 521 -20.45 -17.07 -16.09
C SER A 521 -19.09 -17.78 -16.24
N ALA A 522 -18.92 -18.54 -17.32
CA ALA A 522 -17.74 -19.38 -17.57
C ALA A 522 -16.75 -18.78 -18.57
N ALA A 523 -17.12 -17.71 -19.26
CA ALA A 523 -16.29 -17.05 -20.26
C ALA A 523 -16.47 -15.53 -20.23
N SER A 524 -15.47 -14.81 -20.72
CA SER A 524 -15.59 -13.37 -20.92
C SER A 524 -16.13 -13.09 -22.33
N ILE A 525 -17.14 -12.24 -22.40
CA ILE A 525 -17.72 -11.81 -23.67
C ILE A 525 -16.78 -10.81 -24.33
N TYR A 526 -16.40 -11.08 -25.58
CA TYR A 526 -15.64 -10.14 -26.39
C TYR A 526 -16.55 -9.05 -26.96
N GLN A 527 -17.68 -9.48 -27.59
CA GLN A 527 -18.69 -8.58 -28.17
C GLN A 527 -19.98 -9.33 -28.49
N LEU A 528 -21.06 -8.58 -28.73
CA LEU A 528 -22.27 -9.12 -29.36
C LEU A 528 -22.22 -8.86 -30.86
N GLN A 529 -22.69 -9.83 -31.66
CA GLN A 529 -22.87 -9.69 -33.10
C GLN A 529 -24.35 -9.81 -33.46
N VAL A 530 -24.80 -9.00 -34.38
CA VAL A 530 -26.18 -9.00 -34.86
C VAL A 530 -26.19 -9.42 -36.33
N TRP A 531 -26.99 -10.41 -36.64
CA TRP A 531 -27.15 -10.96 -38.00
C TRP A 531 -28.60 -10.91 -38.45
N ASP A 532 -28.83 -10.65 -39.74
CA ASP A 532 -30.06 -11.00 -40.40
C ASP A 532 -29.91 -12.41 -41.00
N ASN A 533 -30.44 -13.38 -40.33
CA ASN A 533 -30.33 -14.80 -40.74
C ASN A 533 -31.12 -15.08 -42.01
N THR A 534 -32.14 -14.27 -42.33
CA THR A 534 -32.92 -14.41 -43.56
C THR A 534 -32.09 -14.11 -44.81
N THR A 535 -31.17 -13.15 -44.69
CA THR A 535 -30.29 -12.75 -45.79
C THR A 535 -28.85 -13.25 -45.60
N GLY A 536 -28.51 -13.85 -44.45
CA GLY A 536 -27.16 -14.26 -44.08
C GLY A 536 -26.17 -13.11 -43.85
N LYS A 537 -26.68 -11.88 -43.67
CA LYS A 537 -25.88 -10.68 -43.59
C LYS A 537 -25.64 -10.27 -42.12
N LYS A 538 -24.36 -10.03 -41.77
CA LYS A 538 -24.03 -9.36 -40.51
C LYS A 538 -24.49 -7.89 -40.57
N LEU A 539 -25.31 -7.49 -39.62
CA LEU A 539 -25.83 -6.12 -39.52
C LEU A 539 -24.91 -5.21 -38.72
N GLY A 540 -24.29 -5.72 -37.63
CA GLY A 540 -23.39 -4.95 -36.81
C GLY A 540 -22.88 -5.71 -35.61
N GLU A 541 -22.15 -4.99 -34.74
CA GLU A 541 -21.58 -5.56 -33.52
C GLU A 541 -21.43 -4.50 -32.43
N SER A 542 -21.36 -4.93 -31.19
CA SER A 542 -21.03 -4.04 -30.06
C SER A 542 -19.54 -3.73 -30.01
N ALA A 543 -19.14 -2.73 -29.24
CA ALA A 543 -17.74 -2.47 -28.98
C ALA A 543 -17.07 -3.69 -28.29
N PRO A 544 -15.77 -3.95 -28.52
CA PRO A 544 -15.02 -4.97 -27.79
C PRO A 544 -15.13 -4.80 -26.28
N GLY A 545 -15.37 -5.90 -25.56
CA GLY A 545 -15.61 -5.92 -24.11
C GLY A 545 -17.05 -5.56 -23.69
N SER A 546 -17.97 -5.30 -24.65
CA SER A 546 -19.35 -4.98 -24.35
C SER A 546 -20.28 -6.19 -24.48
N ALA A 547 -20.99 -6.49 -23.42
CA ALA A 547 -22.07 -7.47 -23.37
C ALA A 547 -23.45 -6.88 -23.66
N ILE A 548 -23.51 -5.66 -24.20
CA ILE A 548 -24.75 -4.96 -24.52
C ILE A 548 -24.63 -4.36 -25.92
N ILE A 549 -25.71 -4.44 -26.69
CA ILE A 549 -25.86 -3.75 -27.95
C ILE A 549 -27.20 -3.00 -28.00
N ASN A 550 -27.16 -1.75 -28.45
CA ASN A 550 -28.34 -0.94 -28.72
C ASN A 550 -28.08 -0.12 -29.97
N GLN A 551 -28.42 -0.68 -31.15
CA GLN A 551 -28.14 -0.10 -32.45
C GLN A 551 -29.38 -0.19 -33.35
N THR A 552 -29.47 0.75 -34.31
CA THR A 552 -30.52 0.78 -35.31
C THR A 552 -29.96 0.27 -36.63
N PHE A 553 -30.66 -0.67 -37.24
CA PHE A 553 -30.29 -1.27 -38.51
C PHE A 553 -31.38 -1.00 -39.57
N LEU A 554 -30.93 -0.77 -40.80
CA LEU A 554 -31.84 -0.58 -41.94
C LEU A 554 -32.07 -1.95 -42.59
N LEU A 555 -33.34 -2.41 -42.54
CA LEU A 555 -33.77 -3.65 -43.20
C LEU A 555 -34.70 -3.37 -44.35
N PRO A 556 -34.63 -4.11 -45.46
CA PRO A 556 -35.60 -4.01 -46.56
C PRO A 556 -36.98 -4.49 -46.15
N SER A 557 -38.00 -4.22 -46.96
CA SER A 557 -39.35 -4.78 -46.74
C SER A 557 -39.31 -6.31 -46.80
N GLY A 558 -39.98 -6.95 -45.85
CA GLY A 558 -40.01 -8.41 -45.73
C GLY A 558 -40.05 -8.92 -44.28
N THR A 559 -39.99 -10.23 -44.14
CA THR A 559 -39.85 -10.87 -42.84
C THR A 559 -38.40 -11.22 -42.62
N HIS A 560 -37.85 -10.75 -41.51
CA HIS A 560 -36.45 -10.94 -41.12
C HIS A 560 -36.35 -11.71 -39.81
N GLN A 561 -35.43 -12.66 -39.75
CA GLN A 561 -35.01 -13.31 -38.53
C GLN A 561 -33.68 -12.68 -38.08
N ILE A 562 -33.75 -11.93 -37.00
CA ILE A 562 -32.59 -11.31 -36.40
C ILE A 562 -32.01 -12.28 -35.37
N ILE A 563 -30.73 -12.58 -35.49
CA ILE A 563 -29.95 -13.36 -34.50
C ILE A 563 -28.99 -12.40 -33.83
N VAL A 564 -28.89 -12.52 -32.50
CA VAL A 564 -27.84 -11.89 -31.70
C VAL A 564 -27.02 -12.99 -31.06
N GLU A 565 -25.72 -12.93 -31.25
CA GLU A 565 -24.73 -13.89 -30.75
C GLU A 565 -23.78 -13.20 -29.81
N ASP A 566 -23.36 -13.87 -28.74
CA ASP A 566 -22.26 -13.45 -27.91
C ASP A 566 -20.98 -14.23 -28.27
N ILE A 567 -19.89 -13.51 -28.35
CA ILE A 567 -18.60 -14.01 -28.83
C ILE A 567 -17.61 -14.05 -27.67
N ALA A 568 -16.98 -15.19 -27.46
CA ALA A 568 -15.99 -15.40 -26.40
C ALA A 568 -14.70 -14.60 -26.65
N THR A 569 -14.14 -14.02 -25.60
CA THR A 569 -12.79 -13.43 -25.62
C THR A 569 -11.74 -14.51 -25.83
N GLY A 570 -10.80 -14.26 -26.72
CA GLY A 570 -9.64 -15.12 -27.01
C GLY A 570 -9.88 -16.26 -27.98
N THR A 571 -11.02 -16.97 -27.89
CA THR A 571 -11.38 -18.03 -28.84
C THR A 571 -12.20 -17.54 -30.01
N PHE A 572 -12.91 -16.42 -29.84
CA PHE A 572 -13.85 -15.86 -30.80
C PHE A 572 -14.95 -16.83 -31.24
N GLN A 573 -15.27 -17.80 -30.39
CA GLN A 573 -16.39 -18.73 -30.61
C GLN A 573 -17.70 -18.10 -30.13
N VAL A 574 -18.81 -18.46 -30.80
CA VAL A 574 -20.17 -18.18 -30.31
C VAL A 574 -20.41 -19.02 -29.05
N LEU A 575 -20.77 -18.36 -27.95
CA LEU A 575 -21.15 -19.02 -26.71
C LEU A 575 -22.65 -19.33 -26.70
N HIS A 576 -23.45 -18.31 -26.93
CA HIS A 576 -24.91 -18.42 -27.01
C HIS A 576 -25.46 -17.53 -28.13
N GLN A 577 -26.71 -17.80 -28.52
CA GLN A 577 -27.44 -16.97 -29.46
C GLN A 577 -28.93 -16.89 -29.08
N ALA A 578 -29.54 -15.79 -29.43
CA ALA A 578 -30.99 -15.62 -29.40
C ALA A 578 -31.49 -15.12 -30.75
N SER A 579 -32.72 -15.44 -31.07
CA SER A 579 -33.32 -14.97 -32.32
C SER A 579 -34.70 -14.37 -32.11
N VAL A 580 -35.05 -13.41 -32.98
CA VAL A 580 -36.37 -12.81 -33.03
C VAL A 580 -36.80 -12.57 -34.48
N THR A 581 -38.08 -12.81 -34.80
CA THR A 581 -38.64 -12.50 -36.11
C THR A 581 -39.27 -11.11 -36.05
N VAL A 582 -39.02 -10.30 -37.09
CA VAL A 582 -39.61 -8.95 -37.28
C VAL A 582 -40.14 -8.79 -38.69
N HIS A 583 -41.24 -8.11 -38.85
CA HIS A 583 -41.85 -7.77 -40.16
C HIS A 583 -41.60 -6.31 -40.47
N VAL A 584 -41.00 -6.07 -41.62
CA VAL A 584 -40.78 -4.70 -42.18
C VAL A 584 -41.74 -4.51 -43.36
N PRO A 585 -42.69 -3.59 -43.29
CA PRO A 585 -43.70 -3.38 -44.33
C PRO A 585 -43.14 -2.87 -45.66
#